data_03a0ab681f102bef5762d9802f83bc09
#
_entry.id   03a0ab681f102bef5762d9802f83bc09
#
_cell.length_a   1.000
_cell.length_b   1.000
_cell.length_c   1.000
_cell.angle_alpha   90.00
_cell.angle_beta   90.00
_cell.angle_gamma   90.00
#
_symmetry.space_group_name_H-M   'P 1'
#
loop_
_entity.id
_entity.type
_entity.pdbx_description
1 polymer ?
#
loop_
_entity_poly.entity_id
_entity_poly.type
_entity_poly.pdbx_seq_one_letter_code
_entity_poly.pdbx_strand_id
1 'polypeptide(L)'
;MAKVNLIESPYSLLQLKGIGPKKIEVLQQLNIHTVEDLVLYLPTRYEDNTVIDLNQAEDQSNVTIEGQVYTAPVVAFFGRNKSKLTVHLMVNNIAVKCIFFNQPYLKKKIELNQTITVKGKWNRVKQEITGNRVFFNSQGTQTQENADIQLEPVYRIKEGIKQKQIRDQIRQALNDVTIHEWLTDELREKYKLETLDFTLNTLHHPKSKEDLLRARRTYAFTELFLFELRMQWLNRLEKSSDEAIEIDYDLDQVKSFIDRLPFELTEAQKSSVNEIFRDLKAPIRMHRLLQGDVGSGKTVVAAICMYALKTAGYQSALMVPTEILAEQHAESLIALFGDSMNVALLTGSVKGKKRKILLEQLENGTIDCLIGTHALIQDDVIFHNVGLVITDEQHRFGVNQRQLLREKGAMTNVLFMTATPIPRTLAISVFGEMDVSSIKQ
;
A
#
# COMPACT_ATOMS: atom_id res chain seq x y z
N MET A 1 -3.63 20.73 -5.02
CA MET A 1 -3.81 19.76 -6.10
C MET A 1 -5.29 19.50 -6.28
N ALA A 2 -5.82 19.64 -7.48
CA ALA A 2 -7.21 19.29 -7.76
C ALA A 2 -7.41 17.79 -7.50
N LYS A 3 -8.32 17.45 -6.58
CA LYS A 3 -8.85 16.08 -6.49
C LYS A 3 -9.43 15.76 -7.87
N VAL A 4 -9.01 14.69 -8.49
CA VAL A 4 -9.71 14.18 -9.67
C VAL A 4 -11.09 13.77 -9.15
N ASN A 5 -12.12 14.55 -9.48
CA ASN A 5 -13.49 14.23 -9.08
C ASN A 5 -13.98 13.11 -10.00
N LEU A 6 -13.80 11.86 -9.55
CA LEU A 6 -14.32 10.68 -10.25
C LEU A 6 -15.84 10.56 -10.08
N ILE A 7 -16.37 11.16 -9.03
CA ILE A 7 -17.78 11.11 -8.65
C ILE A 7 -18.24 12.51 -8.32
N GLU A 8 -19.39 12.89 -8.85
CA GLU A 8 -20.04 14.17 -8.58
C GLU A 8 -21.42 13.92 -8.00
N SER A 9 -21.68 14.52 -6.85
CA SER A 9 -22.98 14.45 -6.17
C SER A 9 -23.72 15.77 -6.26
N PRO A 10 -25.00 15.75 -6.60
CA PRO A 10 -25.82 16.96 -6.63
C PRO A 10 -26.20 17.47 -5.23
N TYR A 11 -25.87 16.73 -4.15
CA TYR A 11 -26.30 17.06 -2.80
C TYR A 11 -25.31 16.59 -1.71
N SER A 12 -25.54 17.03 -0.48
CA SER A 12 -24.76 16.64 0.69
C SER A 12 -25.33 15.39 1.39
N LEU A 13 -24.52 14.77 2.27
CA LEU A 13 -24.93 13.58 3.07
C LEU A 13 -26.24 13.79 3.86
N LEU A 14 -26.54 15.01 4.30
CA LEU A 14 -27.77 15.34 5.03
C LEU A 14 -29.06 15.13 4.23
N GLN A 15 -28.96 15.17 2.91
CA GLN A 15 -30.12 15.02 2.02
C GLN A 15 -30.42 13.56 1.68
N LEU A 16 -29.52 12.63 2.04
CA LEU A 16 -29.80 11.20 1.91
C LEU A 16 -30.83 10.73 2.95
N LYS A 17 -31.80 9.93 2.48
CA LYS A 17 -32.87 9.39 3.31
C LYS A 17 -32.32 8.62 4.51
N GLY A 18 -32.74 9.02 5.71
CA GLY A 18 -32.37 8.33 6.94
C GLY A 18 -30.99 8.71 7.51
N ILE A 19 -30.32 9.76 6.98
CA ILE A 19 -29.15 10.38 7.57
C ILE A 19 -29.58 11.65 8.31
N GLY A 20 -29.42 11.65 9.63
CA GLY A 20 -29.59 12.83 10.49
C GLY A 20 -28.27 13.21 11.15
N PRO A 21 -28.23 14.34 11.90
CA PRO A 21 -26.99 14.87 12.49
C PRO A 21 -26.17 13.84 13.26
N LYS A 22 -26.81 13.02 14.10
CA LYS A 22 -26.12 11.96 14.88
C LYS A 22 -25.45 10.90 14.00
N LYS A 23 -26.02 10.60 12.83
CA LYS A 23 -25.41 9.63 11.91
C LYS A 23 -24.24 10.22 11.15
N ILE A 24 -24.29 11.51 10.84
CA ILE A 24 -23.15 12.20 10.23
C ILE A 24 -21.92 12.11 11.13
N GLU A 25 -22.06 12.34 12.43
CA GLU A 25 -20.95 12.20 13.37
C GLU A 25 -20.33 10.78 13.33
N VAL A 26 -21.16 9.75 13.20
CA VAL A 26 -20.67 8.36 13.08
C VAL A 26 -20.02 8.11 11.71
N LEU A 27 -20.57 8.65 10.62
CA LEU A 27 -19.97 8.57 9.28
C LEU A 27 -18.61 9.30 9.23
N GLN A 28 -18.51 10.49 9.83
CA GLN A 28 -17.25 11.23 9.95
C GLN A 28 -16.17 10.45 10.71
N GLN A 29 -16.55 9.71 11.76
CA GLN A 29 -15.61 8.80 12.44
C GLN A 29 -15.14 7.63 11.56
N LEU A 30 -15.79 7.36 10.44
CA LEU A 30 -15.40 6.41 9.41
C LEU A 30 -14.66 7.10 8.23
N ASN A 31 -14.33 8.39 8.37
CA ASN A 31 -13.76 9.26 7.34
C ASN A 31 -14.68 9.45 6.11
N ILE A 32 -16.00 9.41 6.32
CA ILE A 32 -17.01 9.66 5.30
C ILE A 32 -17.59 11.06 5.56
N HIS A 33 -17.18 12.04 4.76
CA HIS A 33 -17.56 13.45 4.90
C HIS A 33 -18.53 13.91 3.79
N THR A 34 -18.46 13.25 2.63
CA THR A 34 -19.23 13.58 1.43
C THR A 34 -19.98 12.36 0.90
N VAL A 35 -20.86 12.57 -0.07
CA VAL A 35 -21.56 11.47 -0.77
C VAL A 35 -20.57 10.66 -1.61
N GLU A 36 -19.59 11.34 -2.18
CA GLU A 36 -18.48 10.73 -2.93
C GLU A 36 -17.67 9.79 -2.02
N ASP A 37 -17.33 10.22 -0.79
CA ASP A 37 -16.65 9.36 0.19
C ASP A 37 -17.50 8.12 0.53
N LEU A 38 -18.84 8.28 0.61
CA LEU A 38 -19.75 7.18 0.89
C LEU A 38 -19.78 6.16 -0.26
N VAL A 39 -19.79 6.60 -1.51
CA VAL A 39 -19.74 5.73 -2.69
C VAL A 39 -18.38 5.04 -2.82
N LEU A 40 -17.30 5.70 -2.42
CA LEU A 40 -15.94 5.13 -2.39
C LEU A 40 -15.67 4.29 -1.13
N TYR A 41 -16.62 4.22 -0.19
CA TYR A 41 -16.49 3.41 1.02
C TYR A 41 -16.76 1.95 0.72
N LEU A 42 -15.76 1.23 0.27
CA LEU A 42 -15.88 -0.15 -0.20
C LEU A 42 -16.09 -1.18 0.92
N PRO A 43 -16.76 -2.30 0.61
CA PRO A 43 -16.91 -3.42 1.54
C PRO A 43 -15.55 -4.03 1.91
N THR A 44 -15.38 -4.40 3.17
CA THR A 44 -14.18 -5.10 3.64
C THR A 44 -14.15 -6.57 3.25
N ARG A 45 -15.33 -7.19 3.12
CA ARG A 45 -15.51 -8.57 2.68
C ARG A 45 -16.90 -8.77 2.11
N TYR A 46 -17.10 -9.92 1.50
CA TYR A 46 -18.39 -10.36 0.99
C TYR A 46 -18.79 -11.67 1.68
N GLU A 47 -20.03 -11.76 2.13
CA GLU A 47 -20.60 -12.98 2.65
C GLU A 47 -21.31 -13.72 1.51
N ASP A 48 -20.84 -14.93 1.23
CA ASP A 48 -21.49 -15.82 0.27
C ASP A 48 -22.69 -16.48 0.96
N ASN A 49 -23.87 -16.20 0.42
CA ASN A 49 -25.14 -16.77 0.87
C ASN A 49 -25.75 -17.67 -0.22
N THR A 50 -24.96 -18.12 -1.19
CA THR A 50 -25.42 -19.02 -2.24
C THR A 50 -25.98 -20.29 -1.61
N VAL A 51 -27.20 -20.65 -2.03
CA VAL A 51 -27.84 -21.91 -1.61
C VAL A 51 -27.06 -23.07 -2.22
N ILE A 52 -26.64 -24.00 -1.39
CA ILE A 52 -25.86 -25.17 -1.82
C ILE A 52 -26.64 -26.46 -1.65
N ASP A 53 -26.32 -27.47 -2.45
CA ASP A 53 -26.79 -28.82 -2.24
C ASP A 53 -26.09 -29.47 -1.04
N LEU A 54 -26.88 -29.91 -0.06
CA LEU A 54 -26.37 -30.57 1.15
C LEU A 54 -25.55 -31.83 0.87
N ASN A 55 -25.81 -32.51 -0.26
CA ASN A 55 -25.03 -33.68 -0.65
C ASN A 55 -23.58 -33.36 -0.93
N GLN A 56 -23.29 -32.11 -1.38
CA GLN A 56 -21.95 -31.59 -1.70
C GLN A 56 -21.30 -30.86 -0.51
N ALA A 57 -22.08 -30.60 0.56
CA ALA A 57 -21.61 -29.86 1.71
C ALA A 57 -20.62 -30.67 2.54
N GLU A 58 -19.48 -30.06 2.89
CA GLU A 58 -18.54 -30.65 3.84
C GLU A 58 -19.08 -30.59 5.28
N ASP A 59 -18.74 -31.59 6.10
CA ASP A 59 -19.10 -31.58 7.50
C ASP A 59 -18.45 -30.39 8.23
N GLN A 60 -19.17 -29.80 9.18
CA GLN A 60 -18.75 -28.61 9.96
C GLN A 60 -18.52 -27.32 9.11
N SER A 61 -18.86 -27.32 7.82
CA SER A 61 -18.81 -26.12 6.98
C SER A 61 -19.99 -25.16 7.24
N ASN A 62 -19.82 -23.89 6.89
CA ASN A 62 -20.92 -22.94 6.86
C ASN A 62 -21.68 -23.12 5.55
N VAL A 63 -22.99 -23.41 5.65
CA VAL A 63 -23.85 -23.66 4.53
C VAL A 63 -25.04 -22.70 4.53
N THR A 64 -25.55 -22.41 3.34
CA THR A 64 -26.86 -21.77 3.14
C THR A 64 -27.73 -22.74 2.40
N ILE A 65 -28.89 -23.08 3.00
CA ILE A 65 -29.87 -24.02 2.42
C ILE A 65 -31.23 -23.36 2.29
N GLU A 66 -32.01 -23.80 1.32
CA GLU A 66 -33.41 -23.45 1.19
C GLU A 66 -34.27 -24.71 1.38
N GLY A 67 -35.32 -24.57 2.18
CA GLY A 67 -36.21 -25.70 2.43
C GLY A 67 -37.56 -25.25 2.95
N GLN A 68 -38.53 -26.19 2.84
CA GLN A 68 -39.89 -25.98 3.32
C GLN A 68 -40.02 -26.43 4.78
N VAL A 69 -40.62 -25.59 5.61
CA VAL A 69 -40.93 -25.90 7.02
C VAL A 69 -42.02 -26.97 7.08
N TYR A 70 -41.71 -28.17 7.57
CA TYR A 70 -42.68 -29.28 7.60
C TYR A 70 -43.19 -29.60 9.01
N THR A 71 -42.63 -28.95 10.07
CA THR A 71 -43.18 -29.04 11.43
C THR A 71 -43.26 -27.66 12.06
N ALA A 72 -44.23 -27.46 12.97
CA ALA A 72 -44.33 -26.19 13.69
C ALA A 72 -43.07 -25.91 14.51
N PRO A 73 -42.54 -24.65 14.49
CA PRO A 73 -41.35 -24.27 15.25
C PRO A 73 -41.53 -24.41 16.75
N VAL A 74 -40.57 -25.05 17.44
CA VAL A 74 -40.62 -25.30 18.89
C VAL A 74 -39.53 -24.50 19.58
N VAL A 75 -39.89 -23.73 20.64
CA VAL A 75 -38.94 -23.02 21.49
C VAL A 75 -38.86 -23.70 22.85
N ALA A 76 -37.64 -24.01 23.26
CA ALA A 76 -37.33 -24.47 24.60
C ALA A 76 -36.49 -23.41 25.32
N PHE A 77 -36.79 -23.09 26.57
CA PHE A 77 -36.04 -22.18 27.41
C PHE A 77 -35.25 -22.99 28.44
N PHE A 78 -33.96 -22.64 28.62
CA PHE A 78 -33.09 -23.31 29.59
C PHE A 78 -32.21 -22.26 30.28
N GLY A 79 -32.47 -22.04 31.58
CA GLY A 79 -31.81 -21.02 32.38
C GLY A 79 -32.24 -19.58 32.09
N ARG A 80 -31.64 -18.60 32.81
CA ARG A 80 -31.94 -17.19 32.59
C ARG A 80 -31.43 -16.72 31.23
N ASN A 81 -32.33 -16.24 30.37
CA ASN A 81 -32.05 -15.67 29.04
C ASN A 81 -31.47 -16.62 27.99
N LYS A 82 -31.59 -17.95 28.12
CA LYS A 82 -31.15 -18.90 27.10
C LYS A 82 -32.36 -19.60 26.49
N SER A 83 -32.44 -19.53 25.17
CA SER A 83 -33.50 -20.21 24.41
C SER A 83 -32.92 -20.97 23.21
N LYS A 84 -33.61 -22.06 22.87
CA LYS A 84 -33.31 -22.87 21.70
C LYS A 84 -34.58 -22.99 20.87
N LEU A 85 -34.59 -22.40 19.69
CA LEU A 85 -35.62 -22.58 18.67
C LEU A 85 -35.20 -23.73 17.77
N THR A 86 -36.10 -24.71 17.58
CA THR A 86 -35.91 -25.82 16.65
C THR A 86 -36.92 -25.68 15.52
N VAL A 87 -36.45 -25.75 14.28
CA VAL A 87 -37.23 -25.72 13.04
C VAL A 87 -36.80 -26.91 12.20
N HIS A 88 -37.77 -27.65 11.63
CA HIS A 88 -37.44 -28.73 10.75
C HIS A 88 -37.79 -28.36 9.31
N LEU A 89 -36.80 -28.49 8.43
CA LEU A 89 -36.91 -28.16 7.01
C LEU A 89 -36.78 -29.42 6.16
N MET A 90 -37.58 -29.48 5.12
CA MET A 90 -37.42 -30.45 4.04
C MET A 90 -36.59 -29.78 2.93
N VAL A 91 -35.39 -30.29 2.68
CA VAL A 91 -34.43 -29.77 1.70
C VAL A 91 -34.11 -30.88 0.73
N ASN A 92 -34.52 -30.80 -0.53
CA ASN A 92 -34.28 -31.84 -1.55
C ASN A 92 -34.54 -33.29 -1.05
N ASN A 93 -35.69 -33.52 -0.38
CA ASN A 93 -36.07 -34.76 0.26
C ASN A 93 -35.21 -35.20 1.47
N ILE A 94 -34.40 -34.34 2.00
CA ILE A 94 -33.63 -34.57 3.22
C ILE A 94 -34.28 -33.78 4.37
N ALA A 95 -34.58 -34.46 5.46
CA ALA A 95 -35.07 -33.80 6.68
C ALA A 95 -33.92 -33.20 7.46
N VAL A 96 -33.90 -31.87 7.59
CA VAL A 96 -32.84 -31.11 8.25
C VAL A 96 -33.39 -30.43 9.50
N LYS A 97 -32.71 -30.60 10.61
CA LYS A 97 -33.03 -29.92 11.87
C LYS A 97 -32.23 -28.65 12.02
N CYS A 98 -32.88 -27.50 12.02
CA CYS A 98 -32.25 -26.19 12.21
C CYS A 98 -32.45 -25.71 13.63
N ILE A 99 -31.33 -25.35 14.29
CA ILE A 99 -31.31 -24.88 15.69
C ILE A 99 -30.83 -23.44 15.73
N PHE A 100 -31.62 -22.58 16.35
CA PHE A 100 -31.27 -21.17 16.59
C PHE A 100 -31.19 -20.91 18.08
N PHE A 101 -30.04 -20.45 18.57
CA PHE A 101 -29.84 -20.09 19.97
C PHE A 101 -30.17 -18.60 20.19
N ASN A 102 -30.88 -18.31 21.29
CA ASN A 102 -31.24 -16.96 21.74
C ASN A 102 -32.03 -16.12 20.71
N GLN A 103 -32.79 -16.79 19.82
CA GLN A 103 -33.61 -16.14 18.80
C GLN A 103 -35.09 -16.60 18.87
N PRO A 104 -35.77 -16.52 20.04
CA PRO A 104 -37.16 -17.03 20.20
C PRO A 104 -38.16 -16.22 19.36
N TYR A 105 -37.82 -14.97 18.99
CA TYR A 105 -38.67 -14.12 18.17
C TYR A 105 -38.91 -14.65 16.75
N LEU A 106 -38.02 -15.52 16.25
CA LEU A 106 -38.21 -16.16 14.93
C LEU A 106 -39.39 -17.08 14.89
N LYS A 107 -39.83 -17.65 16.04
CA LYS A 107 -41.05 -18.50 16.11
C LYS A 107 -42.28 -17.81 15.55
N LYS A 108 -42.41 -16.49 15.79
CA LYS A 108 -43.58 -15.69 15.32
C LYS A 108 -43.53 -15.39 13.81
N LYS A 109 -42.38 -15.59 13.18
CA LYS A 109 -42.13 -15.26 11.77
C LYS A 109 -42.03 -16.47 10.86
N ILE A 110 -41.91 -17.67 11.43
CA ILE A 110 -41.77 -18.93 10.68
C ILE A 110 -43.09 -19.66 10.76
N GLU A 111 -43.68 -19.88 9.60
CA GLU A 111 -44.99 -20.56 9.47
C GLU A 111 -44.79 -21.96 8.90
N LEU A 112 -45.78 -22.85 9.14
CA LEU A 112 -45.81 -24.19 8.57
C LEU A 112 -45.99 -24.10 7.04
N ASN A 113 -45.32 -24.95 6.30
CA ASN A 113 -45.29 -24.99 4.81
C ASN A 113 -44.61 -23.75 4.16
N GLN A 114 -44.06 -22.85 4.91
CA GLN A 114 -43.29 -21.72 4.38
C GLN A 114 -41.92 -22.20 3.87
N THR A 115 -41.48 -21.69 2.71
CA THR A 115 -40.11 -21.87 2.25
C THR A 115 -39.23 -20.77 2.85
N ILE A 116 -38.19 -21.17 3.55
CA ILE A 116 -37.22 -20.28 4.15
C ILE A 116 -35.79 -20.68 3.78
N THR A 117 -34.89 -19.69 3.75
CA THR A 117 -33.45 -19.91 3.56
C THR A 117 -32.75 -19.77 4.90
N VAL A 118 -31.96 -20.77 5.26
CA VAL A 118 -31.19 -20.80 6.53
C VAL A 118 -29.72 -20.86 6.27
N LYS A 119 -28.95 -19.95 6.90
CA LYS A 119 -27.50 -19.96 6.93
C LYS A 119 -27.01 -20.44 8.29
N GLY A 120 -26.06 -21.37 8.31
CA GLY A 120 -25.51 -21.88 9.56
C GLY A 120 -24.45 -22.94 9.36
N LYS A 121 -23.97 -23.49 10.48
CA LYS A 121 -22.96 -24.53 10.50
C LYS A 121 -23.60 -25.90 10.35
N TRP A 122 -23.20 -26.66 9.34
CA TRP A 122 -23.71 -27.99 9.02
C TRP A 122 -23.04 -29.08 9.83
N ASN A 123 -23.82 -29.96 10.42
CA ASN A 123 -23.37 -31.22 11.01
C ASN A 123 -24.01 -32.39 10.22
N ARG A 124 -23.20 -33.03 9.39
CA ARG A 124 -23.66 -34.11 8.48
C ARG A 124 -24.15 -35.35 9.24
N VAL A 125 -23.45 -35.70 10.34
CA VAL A 125 -23.78 -36.90 11.13
C VAL A 125 -25.18 -36.76 11.79
N LYS A 126 -25.50 -35.59 12.31
CA LYS A 126 -26.76 -35.31 13.01
C LYS A 126 -27.85 -34.78 12.08
N GLN A 127 -27.55 -34.51 10.82
CA GLN A 127 -28.41 -33.79 9.86
C GLN A 127 -28.97 -32.50 10.50
N GLU A 128 -28.09 -31.73 11.13
CA GLU A 128 -28.45 -30.57 11.93
C GLU A 128 -27.68 -29.35 11.46
N ILE A 129 -28.38 -28.22 11.36
CA ILE A 129 -27.75 -26.91 11.13
C ILE A 129 -27.86 -26.06 12.39
N THR A 130 -26.72 -25.59 12.92
CA THR A 130 -26.73 -24.52 13.90
C THR A 130 -26.88 -23.19 13.15
N GLY A 131 -28.12 -22.71 13.05
CA GLY A 131 -28.47 -21.52 12.28
C GLY A 131 -28.03 -20.24 12.95
N ASN A 132 -27.43 -19.35 12.17
CA ASN A 132 -27.08 -18.01 12.60
C ASN A 132 -27.99 -16.95 11.95
N ARG A 133 -28.57 -17.22 10.77
CA ARG A 133 -29.43 -16.31 10.04
C ARG A 133 -30.55 -17.02 9.28
N VAL A 134 -31.71 -16.38 9.19
CA VAL A 134 -32.86 -16.83 8.41
C VAL A 134 -33.26 -15.73 7.44
N PHE A 135 -33.51 -16.11 6.19
CA PHE A 135 -34.08 -15.24 5.16
C PHE A 135 -35.50 -15.75 4.83
N PHE A 136 -36.44 -14.82 4.74
CA PHE A 136 -37.82 -15.12 4.44
C PHE A 136 -38.10 -14.76 2.98
N ASN A 137 -38.46 -15.75 2.17
CA ASN A 137 -38.87 -15.50 0.81
C ASN A 137 -40.29 -14.95 0.84
N SER A 138 -40.50 -13.71 0.42
CA SER A 138 -41.83 -13.13 0.28
C SER A 138 -42.55 -13.83 -0.85
N GLN A 139 -43.65 -14.50 -0.57
CA GLN A 139 -44.51 -15.06 -1.61
C GLN A 139 -45.06 -13.94 -2.50
N GLY A 140 -44.71 -13.94 -3.77
CA GLY A 140 -45.47 -13.21 -4.80
C GLY A 140 -44.79 -12.10 -5.57
N THR A 141 -43.55 -11.76 -5.31
CA THR A 141 -42.77 -10.84 -6.17
C THR A 141 -41.39 -11.43 -6.43
N GLN A 142 -41.19 -11.92 -7.66
CA GLN A 142 -39.84 -12.06 -8.23
C GLN A 142 -39.28 -10.63 -8.41
N THR A 143 -39.05 -9.96 -7.31
CA THR A 143 -38.32 -8.69 -7.33
C THR A 143 -36.84 -8.99 -7.32
N GLN A 144 -36.05 -8.17 -7.99
CA GLN A 144 -34.58 -8.19 -8.07
C GLN A 144 -33.85 -8.40 -6.73
N GLU A 145 -34.58 -8.32 -5.59
CA GLU A 145 -34.06 -8.55 -4.24
C GLU A 145 -33.55 -9.99 -3.98
N ASN A 146 -34.01 -10.99 -4.73
CA ASN A 146 -33.59 -12.39 -4.51
C ASN A 146 -32.22 -12.72 -5.16
N ALA A 147 -31.80 -11.96 -6.16
CA ALA A 147 -30.45 -12.07 -6.73
C ALA A 147 -29.38 -11.46 -5.81
N ASP A 148 -29.75 -10.48 -4.98
CA ASP A 148 -28.87 -9.79 -4.02
C ASP A 148 -28.48 -10.66 -2.81
N ILE A 149 -29.06 -11.87 -2.65
CA ILE A 149 -28.81 -12.75 -1.50
C ILE A 149 -27.49 -13.50 -1.63
N GLN A 150 -26.99 -13.72 -2.84
CA GLN A 150 -25.84 -14.59 -3.05
C GLN A 150 -24.53 -14.03 -2.52
N LEU A 151 -24.24 -12.75 -2.76
CA LEU A 151 -23.01 -12.09 -2.31
C LEU A 151 -23.36 -10.79 -1.57
N GLU A 152 -23.37 -10.84 -0.24
CA GLU A 152 -23.74 -9.71 0.59
C GLU A 152 -22.49 -8.90 1.00
N PRO A 153 -22.38 -7.60 0.63
CA PRO A 153 -21.26 -6.77 1.02
C PRO A 153 -21.30 -6.46 2.51
N VAL A 154 -20.16 -6.58 3.19
CA VAL A 154 -19.97 -6.31 4.60
C VAL A 154 -19.00 -5.13 4.78
N TYR A 155 -19.49 -4.07 5.37
CA TYR A 155 -18.74 -2.83 5.62
C TYR A 155 -18.17 -2.79 7.03
N ARG A 156 -17.11 -2.05 7.21
CA ARG A 156 -16.67 -1.67 8.55
C ARG A 156 -17.67 -0.66 9.10
N ILE A 157 -18.23 -0.94 10.27
CA ILE A 157 -19.21 -0.06 10.93
C ILE A 157 -18.75 0.29 12.34
N LYS A 158 -19.33 1.36 12.89
CA LYS A 158 -19.21 1.76 14.31
C LYS A 158 -20.57 1.71 14.97
N GLU A 159 -20.59 1.81 16.29
CA GLU A 159 -21.82 1.90 17.06
C GLU A 159 -22.68 3.06 16.57
N GLY A 160 -23.97 2.83 16.38
CA GLY A 160 -24.92 3.80 15.83
C GLY A 160 -25.31 3.59 14.37
N ILE A 161 -24.59 2.78 13.58
CA ILE A 161 -24.94 2.41 12.19
C ILE A 161 -25.00 0.89 12.04
N LYS A 162 -26.06 0.38 11.37
CA LYS A 162 -26.23 -1.04 11.05
C LYS A 162 -25.81 -1.32 9.60
N GLN A 163 -25.36 -2.55 9.31
CA GLN A 163 -24.99 -3.03 7.96
C GLN A 163 -26.06 -2.71 6.90
N LYS A 164 -27.32 -2.99 7.22
CA LYS A 164 -28.42 -2.68 6.30
C LYS A 164 -28.53 -1.19 6.00
N GLN A 165 -28.37 -0.34 7.00
CA GLN A 165 -28.50 1.11 6.81
C GLN A 165 -27.41 1.68 5.90
N ILE A 166 -26.14 1.27 6.09
CA ILE A 166 -25.05 1.75 5.24
C ILE A 166 -25.22 1.26 3.80
N ARG A 167 -25.68 0.01 3.60
CA ARG A 167 -25.99 -0.52 2.26
C ARG A 167 -27.09 0.28 1.57
N ASP A 168 -28.22 0.54 2.27
CA ASP A 168 -29.34 1.29 1.71
C ASP A 168 -28.91 2.73 1.34
N GLN A 169 -28.07 3.35 2.15
CA GLN A 169 -27.53 4.70 1.89
C GLN A 169 -26.59 4.74 0.70
N ILE A 170 -25.69 3.75 0.57
CA ILE A 170 -24.80 3.64 -0.59
C ILE A 170 -25.59 3.36 -1.86
N ARG A 171 -26.61 2.47 -1.81
CA ARG A 171 -27.50 2.21 -2.95
C ARG A 171 -28.21 3.48 -3.42
N GLN A 172 -28.74 4.27 -2.48
CA GLN A 172 -29.36 5.56 -2.82
C GLN A 172 -28.33 6.51 -3.44
N ALA A 173 -27.15 6.64 -2.83
CA ALA A 173 -26.10 7.52 -3.34
C ALA A 173 -25.67 7.15 -4.77
N LEU A 174 -25.46 5.86 -5.07
CA LEU A 174 -25.07 5.38 -6.39
C LEU A 174 -26.11 5.68 -7.49
N ASN A 175 -27.39 5.72 -7.15
CA ASN A 175 -28.45 6.04 -8.13
C ASN A 175 -28.45 7.53 -8.52
N ASP A 176 -27.92 8.39 -7.68
CA ASP A 176 -28.09 9.84 -7.80
C ASP A 176 -26.76 10.57 -8.17
N VAL A 177 -25.61 9.90 -8.05
CA VAL A 177 -24.30 10.46 -8.41
C VAL A 177 -23.99 10.30 -9.90
N THR A 178 -23.21 11.23 -10.42
CA THR A 178 -22.58 11.09 -11.74
C THR A 178 -21.19 10.51 -11.57
N ILE A 179 -20.91 9.37 -12.21
CA ILE A 179 -19.60 8.72 -12.22
C ILE A 179 -18.90 9.08 -13.52
N HIS A 180 -17.75 9.75 -13.40
CA HIS A 180 -16.96 10.18 -14.55
C HIS A 180 -15.95 9.09 -14.93
N GLU A 181 -16.08 8.55 -16.15
CA GLU A 181 -15.08 7.65 -16.71
C GLU A 181 -13.84 8.44 -17.11
N TRP A 182 -12.70 8.06 -16.59
CA TRP A 182 -11.43 8.75 -16.84
C TRP A 182 -10.43 7.88 -17.61
N LEU A 183 -10.63 6.55 -17.61
CA LEU A 183 -9.86 5.64 -18.44
C LEU A 183 -10.37 5.69 -19.87
N THR A 184 -9.48 5.91 -20.84
CA THR A 184 -9.84 5.86 -22.24
C THR A 184 -10.28 4.45 -22.65
N ASP A 185 -11.14 4.35 -23.67
CA ASP A 185 -11.61 3.08 -24.22
C ASP A 185 -10.44 2.18 -24.62
N GLU A 186 -9.41 2.76 -25.25
CA GLU A 186 -8.20 2.06 -25.64
C GLU A 186 -7.48 1.40 -24.46
N LEU A 187 -7.35 2.10 -23.33
CA LEU A 187 -6.74 1.52 -22.12
C LEU A 187 -7.61 0.42 -21.53
N ARG A 188 -8.93 0.62 -21.51
CA ARG A 188 -9.86 -0.38 -20.98
C ARG A 188 -9.82 -1.67 -21.83
N GLU A 189 -9.84 -1.56 -23.13
CA GLU A 189 -9.72 -2.70 -24.04
C GLU A 189 -8.38 -3.41 -23.90
N LYS A 190 -7.27 -2.66 -23.93
CA LYS A 190 -5.91 -3.20 -23.80
C LYS A 190 -5.71 -4.02 -22.52
N TYR A 191 -6.21 -3.54 -21.41
CA TYR A 191 -6.04 -4.17 -20.11
C TYR A 191 -7.25 -4.99 -19.66
N LYS A 192 -8.30 -5.11 -20.49
CA LYS A 192 -9.56 -5.83 -20.21
C LYS A 192 -10.19 -5.35 -18.90
N LEU A 193 -10.42 -4.04 -18.81
CA LEU A 193 -11.01 -3.38 -17.65
C LEU A 193 -12.47 -3.03 -17.93
N GLU A 194 -13.26 -3.01 -16.88
CA GLU A 194 -14.65 -2.56 -16.91
C GLU A 194 -14.75 -1.03 -16.81
N THR A 195 -15.94 -0.48 -17.01
CA THR A 195 -16.20 0.95 -16.72
C THR A 195 -16.19 1.20 -15.22
N LEU A 196 -15.91 2.44 -14.81
CA LEU A 196 -15.93 2.82 -13.39
C LEU A 196 -17.35 2.69 -12.81
N ASP A 197 -18.38 3.01 -13.59
CA ASP A 197 -19.78 2.82 -13.19
C ASP A 197 -20.10 1.36 -12.91
N PHE A 198 -19.81 0.45 -13.87
CA PHE A 198 -19.97 -0.99 -13.64
C PHE A 198 -19.19 -1.44 -12.39
N THR A 199 -17.98 -0.95 -12.25
CA THR A 199 -17.08 -1.34 -11.16
C THR A 199 -17.64 -0.97 -9.80
N LEU A 200 -18.03 0.28 -9.59
CA LEU A 200 -18.56 0.74 -8.30
C LEU A 200 -19.92 0.09 -7.99
N ASN A 201 -20.82 0.01 -8.97
CA ASN A 201 -22.10 -0.67 -8.79
C ASN A 201 -21.91 -2.14 -8.41
N THR A 202 -20.99 -2.85 -9.07
CA THR A 202 -20.71 -4.27 -8.80
C THR A 202 -20.02 -4.49 -7.46
N LEU A 203 -19.11 -3.61 -7.05
CA LEU A 203 -18.47 -3.71 -5.73
C LEU A 203 -19.47 -3.54 -4.58
N HIS A 204 -20.51 -2.73 -4.76
CA HIS A 204 -21.55 -2.54 -3.75
C HIS A 204 -22.73 -3.52 -3.89
N HIS A 205 -22.99 -4.00 -5.10
CA HIS A 205 -24.12 -4.89 -5.41
C HIS A 205 -23.70 -6.00 -6.40
N PRO A 206 -22.84 -6.94 -5.98
CA PRO A 206 -22.33 -7.99 -6.86
C PRO A 206 -23.46 -8.96 -7.24
N LYS A 207 -23.65 -9.19 -8.54
CA LYS A 207 -24.62 -10.16 -9.07
C LYS A 207 -24.01 -11.56 -9.19
N SER A 208 -22.71 -11.65 -9.43
CA SER A 208 -21.97 -12.90 -9.54
C SER A 208 -20.56 -12.78 -8.96
N LYS A 209 -19.92 -13.92 -8.64
CA LYS A 209 -18.51 -13.95 -8.23
C LYS A 209 -17.59 -13.49 -9.35
N GLU A 210 -17.93 -13.79 -10.58
CA GLU A 210 -17.14 -13.42 -11.75
C GLU A 210 -17.16 -11.92 -11.98
N ASP A 211 -18.33 -11.28 -11.93
CA ASP A 211 -18.46 -9.83 -12.02
C ASP A 211 -17.69 -9.14 -10.90
N LEU A 212 -17.80 -9.66 -9.68
CA LEU A 212 -17.08 -9.12 -8.53
C LEU A 212 -15.56 -9.19 -8.73
N LEU A 213 -15.02 -10.27 -9.29
CA LEU A 213 -13.59 -10.38 -9.58
C LEU A 213 -13.16 -9.38 -10.66
N ARG A 214 -13.96 -9.19 -11.72
CA ARG A 214 -13.69 -8.20 -12.76
C ARG A 214 -13.71 -6.77 -12.21
N ALA A 215 -14.72 -6.44 -11.40
CA ALA A 215 -14.81 -5.15 -10.74
C ALA A 215 -13.64 -4.89 -9.79
N ARG A 216 -13.25 -5.86 -8.96
CA ARG A 216 -12.08 -5.75 -8.07
C ARG A 216 -10.79 -5.51 -8.83
N ARG A 217 -10.58 -6.22 -9.94
CA ARG A 217 -9.42 -6.05 -10.80
C ARG A 217 -9.37 -4.63 -11.37
N THR A 218 -10.49 -4.15 -11.90
CA THR A 218 -10.57 -2.79 -12.47
C THR A 218 -10.33 -1.73 -11.40
N TYR A 219 -10.93 -1.86 -10.23
CA TYR A 219 -10.73 -0.91 -9.13
C TYR A 219 -9.26 -0.88 -8.65
N ALA A 220 -8.66 -2.05 -8.44
CA ALA A 220 -7.25 -2.13 -8.04
C ALA A 220 -6.32 -1.52 -9.10
N PHE A 221 -6.58 -1.75 -10.39
CA PHE A 221 -5.83 -1.10 -11.48
C PHE A 221 -6.00 0.41 -11.41
N THR A 222 -7.22 0.91 -11.27
CA THR A 222 -7.54 2.33 -11.18
C THR A 222 -6.78 3.03 -10.05
N GLU A 223 -6.83 2.47 -8.85
CA GLU A 223 -6.13 3.00 -7.67
C GLU A 223 -4.61 3.06 -7.87
N LEU A 224 -4.02 1.96 -8.35
CA LEU A 224 -2.59 1.89 -8.59
C LEU A 224 -2.14 2.80 -9.73
N PHE A 225 -2.92 2.91 -10.79
CA PHE A 225 -2.60 3.76 -11.93
C PHE A 225 -2.69 5.25 -11.57
N LEU A 226 -3.73 5.66 -10.85
CA LEU A 226 -3.85 7.03 -10.32
C LEU A 226 -2.73 7.38 -9.36
N PHE A 227 -2.36 6.43 -8.51
CA PHE A 227 -1.22 6.59 -7.61
C PHE A 227 0.08 6.81 -8.39
N GLU A 228 0.37 5.95 -9.39
CA GLU A 228 1.58 6.06 -10.22
C GLU A 228 1.60 7.37 -11.03
N LEU A 229 0.47 7.77 -11.62
CA LEU A 229 0.36 9.04 -12.32
C LEU A 229 0.64 10.24 -11.40
N ARG A 230 0.10 10.20 -10.18
CA ARG A 230 0.34 11.26 -9.19
C ARG A 230 1.81 11.35 -8.83
N MET A 231 2.46 10.19 -8.61
CA MET A 231 3.88 10.14 -8.29
C MET A 231 4.72 10.66 -9.46
N GLN A 232 4.44 10.25 -10.70
CA GLN A 232 5.15 10.77 -11.87
C GLN A 232 4.93 12.27 -12.11
N TRP A 233 3.74 12.77 -11.79
CA TRP A 233 3.46 14.22 -11.85
C TRP A 233 4.27 14.99 -10.81
N LEU A 234 4.32 14.52 -9.57
CA LEU A 234 5.13 15.11 -8.51
C LEU A 234 6.61 15.12 -8.88
N ASN A 235 7.13 14.00 -9.41
CA ASN A 235 8.49 13.88 -9.94
C ASN A 235 8.82 14.95 -11.00
N ARG A 236 7.89 15.19 -11.90
CA ARG A 236 8.09 16.23 -12.93
C ARG A 236 8.13 17.63 -12.33
N LEU A 237 7.26 17.92 -11.38
CA LEU A 237 7.22 19.23 -10.72
C LEU A 237 8.50 19.51 -9.92
N GLU A 238 9.02 18.54 -9.17
CA GLU A 238 10.30 18.70 -8.43
C GLU A 238 11.47 18.83 -9.39
N LYS A 239 11.56 17.98 -10.42
CA LYS A 239 12.62 18.08 -11.43
C LYS A 239 12.60 19.41 -12.21
N SER A 240 11.47 20.09 -12.27
CA SER A 240 11.37 21.40 -12.95
C SER A 240 11.72 22.59 -12.04
N SER A 241 11.74 22.40 -10.74
CA SER A 241 11.99 23.47 -9.75
C SER A 241 13.41 23.47 -9.16
N ASP A 242 14.17 22.38 -9.32
CA ASP A 242 15.49 22.22 -8.75
C ASP A 242 16.59 22.52 -9.77
N GLU A 243 17.22 23.68 -9.67
CA GLU A 243 18.52 23.93 -10.32
C GLU A 243 19.57 23.02 -9.68
N ALA A 244 20.16 22.12 -10.47
CA ALA A 244 21.27 21.28 -10.04
C ALA A 244 22.58 21.79 -10.57
N ILE A 245 23.67 21.52 -9.86
CA ILE A 245 25.02 21.74 -10.37
C ILE A 245 25.35 20.57 -11.30
N GLU A 246 25.61 20.86 -12.55
CA GLU A 246 26.18 19.91 -13.51
C GLU A 246 27.59 19.53 -13.02
N ILE A 247 27.83 18.25 -12.79
CA ILE A 247 29.14 17.76 -12.31
C ILE A 247 29.99 17.40 -13.53
N ASP A 248 30.95 18.26 -13.82
CA ASP A 248 31.92 18.01 -14.90
C ASP A 248 33.16 17.27 -14.33
N TYR A 249 33.07 15.95 -14.28
CA TYR A 249 34.14 15.08 -13.78
C TYR A 249 35.10 14.65 -14.89
N ASP A 250 36.33 14.39 -14.52
CA ASP A 250 37.38 13.89 -15.41
C ASP A 250 37.17 12.37 -15.69
N LEU A 251 36.69 12.07 -16.89
CA LEU A 251 36.40 10.70 -17.28
C LEU A 251 37.64 9.81 -17.37
N ASP A 252 38.81 10.38 -17.76
CA ASP A 252 40.03 9.60 -17.94
C ASP A 252 40.64 9.22 -16.59
N GLN A 253 40.60 10.13 -15.61
CA GLN A 253 40.96 9.80 -14.24
C GLN A 253 40.03 8.75 -13.63
N VAL A 254 38.73 8.84 -13.87
CA VAL A 254 37.75 7.84 -13.38
C VAL A 254 38.00 6.49 -14.01
N LYS A 255 38.24 6.39 -15.32
CA LYS A 255 38.61 5.13 -15.99
C LYS A 255 39.90 4.55 -15.40
N SER A 256 40.94 5.38 -15.23
CA SER A 256 42.21 4.95 -14.63
C SER A 256 42.03 4.45 -13.18
N PHE A 257 41.07 5.00 -12.44
CA PHE A 257 40.71 4.49 -11.11
C PHE A 257 40.02 3.11 -11.23
N ILE A 258 39.06 2.94 -12.15
CA ILE A 258 38.35 1.66 -12.39
C ILE A 258 39.35 0.58 -12.81
N ASP A 259 40.30 0.87 -13.69
CA ASP A 259 41.32 -0.08 -14.17
C ASP A 259 42.29 -0.55 -13.09
N ARG A 260 42.44 0.22 -11.99
CA ARG A 260 43.26 -0.15 -10.82
C ARG A 260 42.53 -0.99 -9.78
N LEU A 261 41.22 -1.22 -9.94
CA LEU A 261 40.46 -2.06 -9.02
C LEU A 261 40.98 -3.52 -9.08
N PRO A 262 41.04 -4.24 -7.95
CA PRO A 262 41.53 -5.62 -7.88
C PRO A 262 40.57 -6.66 -8.51
N PHE A 263 39.53 -6.22 -9.17
CA PHE A 263 38.51 -7.04 -9.83
C PHE A 263 37.86 -6.25 -10.98
N GLU A 264 37.26 -7.00 -11.91
CA GLU A 264 36.47 -6.40 -13.00
C GLU A 264 35.03 -6.13 -12.55
N LEU A 265 34.47 -5.00 -13.01
CA LEU A 265 33.06 -4.67 -12.77
C LEU A 265 32.15 -5.57 -13.58
N THR A 266 31.09 -6.05 -12.94
CA THR A 266 30.01 -6.75 -13.65
C THR A 266 29.22 -5.81 -14.57
N GLU A 267 28.54 -6.34 -15.58
CA GLU A 267 27.73 -5.52 -16.50
C GLU A 267 26.62 -4.73 -15.75
N ALA A 268 26.05 -5.32 -14.69
CA ALA A 268 25.06 -4.65 -13.86
C ALA A 268 25.65 -3.47 -13.07
N GLN A 269 26.90 -3.60 -12.56
CA GLN A 269 27.62 -2.52 -11.91
C GLN A 269 27.98 -1.41 -12.91
N LYS A 270 28.48 -1.75 -14.10
CA LYS A 270 28.77 -0.80 -15.17
C LYS A 270 27.52 -0.03 -15.60
N SER A 271 26.39 -0.72 -15.75
CA SER A 271 25.10 -0.09 -16.07
C SER A 271 24.67 0.91 -14.98
N SER A 272 24.77 0.49 -13.71
CA SER A 272 24.42 1.36 -12.57
C SER A 272 25.31 2.60 -12.49
N VAL A 273 26.62 2.46 -12.71
CA VAL A 273 27.56 3.59 -12.78
C VAL A 273 27.18 4.55 -13.91
N ASN A 274 26.90 4.02 -15.10
CA ASN A 274 26.52 4.84 -16.26
C ASN A 274 25.20 5.60 -16.02
N GLU A 275 24.23 4.96 -15.36
CA GLU A 275 22.96 5.61 -15.00
C GLU A 275 23.18 6.76 -14.02
N ILE A 276 23.99 6.55 -12.97
CA ILE A 276 24.35 7.59 -11.98
C ILE A 276 25.13 8.73 -12.66
N PHE A 277 26.09 8.41 -13.53
CA PHE A 277 26.89 9.40 -14.25
C PHE A 277 26.06 10.24 -15.21
N ARG A 278 25.00 9.67 -15.80
CA ARG A 278 24.05 10.44 -16.62
C ARG A 278 23.28 11.42 -15.76
N ASP A 279 22.86 11.02 -14.58
CA ASP A 279 22.16 11.92 -13.65
C ASP A 279 23.07 13.03 -13.13
N LEU A 280 24.32 12.73 -12.80
CA LEU A 280 25.30 13.73 -12.34
C LEU A 280 25.61 14.81 -13.40
N LYS A 281 25.49 14.49 -14.69
CA LYS A 281 25.62 15.44 -15.79
C LYS A 281 24.33 16.14 -16.17
N ALA A 282 23.20 15.73 -15.61
CA ALA A 282 21.91 16.37 -15.89
C ALA A 282 21.76 17.68 -15.10
N PRO A 283 21.07 18.69 -15.66
CA PRO A 283 20.78 19.94 -14.95
C PRO A 283 19.70 19.77 -13.87
N ILE A 284 19.55 18.55 -13.34
CA ILE A 284 18.52 18.16 -12.39
C ILE A 284 19.18 17.38 -11.28
N ARG A 285 18.84 17.69 -10.03
CA ARG A 285 19.36 16.98 -8.85
C ARG A 285 19.08 15.49 -8.91
N MET A 286 20.11 14.69 -8.76
CA MET A 286 19.97 13.23 -8.70
C MET A 286 19.34 12.80 -7.37
N HIS A 287 18.25 12.04 -7.47
CA HIS A 287 17.68 11.26 -6.40
C HIS A 287 17.57 9.81 -6.86
N ARG A 288 18.54 8.98 -6.48
CA ARG A 288 18.61 7.61 -6.99
C ARG A 288 18.75 6.57 -5.88
N LEU A 289 18.05 5.47 -6.03
CA LEU A 289 18.15 4.27 -5.19
C LEU A 289 19.00 3.21 -5.92
N LEU A 290 20.13 2.84 -5.36
CA LEU A 290 20.94 1.71 -5.78
C LEU A 290 20.59 0.50 -4.93
N GLN A 291 19.94 -0.48 -5.53
CA GLN A 291 19.56 -1.71 -4.85
C GLN A 291 20.34 -2.93 -5.38
N GLY A 292 20.63 -3.86 -4.48
CA GLY A 292 21.31 -5.11 -4.81
C GLY A 292 21.57 -5.93 -3.55
N ASP A 293 21.72 -7.22 -3.69
CA ASP A 293 21.96 -8.11 -2.56
C ASP A 293 23.23 -7.76 -1.76
N VAL A 294 23.35 -8.33 -0.57
CA VAL A 294 24.60 -8.22 0.21
C VAL A 294 25.75 -8.82 -0.61
N GLY A 295 26.85 -8.07 -0.74
CA GLY A 295 27.98 -8.50 -1.58
C GLY A 295 27.86 -8.20 -3.08
N SER A 296 26.79 -7.59 -3.57
CA SER A 296 26.61 -7.23 -4.98
C SER A 296 27.56 -6.12 -5.47
N GLY A 297 28.33 -5.50 -4.56
CA GLY A 297 29.30 -4.44 -4.89
C GLY A 297 28.72 -3.03 -4.93
N LYS A 298 27.63 -2.73 -4.23
CA LYS A 298 27.07 -1.39 -4.10
C LYS A 298 28.11 -0.36 -3.64
N THR A 299 28.94 -0.73 -2.66
CA THR A 299 30.02 0.12 -2.14
C THR A 299 31.05 0.49 -3.20
N VAL A 300 31.34 -0.42 -4.14
CA VAL A 300 32.26 -0.14 -5.25
C VAL A 300 31.64 0.86 -6.22
N VAL A 301 30.37 0.72 -6.58
CA VAL A 301 29.64 1.70 -7.41
C VAL A 301 29.64 3.08 -6.73
N ALA A 302 29.36 3.13 -5.41
CA ALA A 302 29.41 4.36 -4.62
C ALA A 302 30.83 4.98 -4.63
N ALA A 303 31.89 4.17 -4.48
CA ALA A 303 33.27 4.64 -4.51
C ALA A 303 33.66 5.26 -5.87
N ILE A 304 33.25 4.65 -6.98
CA ILE A 304 33.47 5.21 -8.32
C ILE A 304 32.78 6.57 -8.45
N CYS A 305 31.55 6.71 -7.94
CA CYS A 305 30.84 7.98 -7.95
C CYS A 305 31.52 9.03 -7.06
N MET A 306 31.96 8.68 -5.84
CA MET A 306 32.74 9.59 -4.96
C MET A 306 34.02 10.05 -5.63
N TYR A 307 34.74 9.15 -6.30
CA TYR A 307 35.96 9.51 -7.01
C TYR A 307 35.70 10.45 -8.18
N ALA A 308 34.61 10.25 -8.92
CA ALA A 308 34.19 11.17 -9.98
C ALA A 308 33.94 12.59 -9.41
N LEU A 309 33.20 12.68 -8.31
CA LEU A 309 32.94 13.98 -7.65
C LEU A 309 34.25 14.70 -7.20
N LYS A 310 35.18 13.92 -6.66
CA LYS A 310 36.51 14.48 -6.30
C LYS A 310 37.23 15.08 -7.51
N THR A 311 37.20 14.39 -8.68
CA THR A 311 37.85 14.92 -9.90
C THR A 311 37.24 16.24 -10.38
N ALA A 312 35.95 16.47 -10.03
CA ALA A 312 35.24 17.73 -10.27
C ALA A 312 35.38 18.77 -9.14
N GLY A 313 36.16 18.48 -8.10
CA GLY A 313 36.38 19.42 -6.98
C GLY A 313 35.28 19.41 -5.92
N TYR A 314 34.46 18.36 -5.87
CA TYR A 314 33.41 18.24 -4.88
C TYR A 314 33.73 17.18 -3.82
N GLN A 315 33.23 17.45 -2.61
CA GLN A 315 33.26 16.49 -1.50
C GLN A 315 32.08 15.52 -1.55
N SER A 316 32.24 14.36 -0.91
CA SER A 316 31.20 13.35 -0.74
C SER A 316 30.99 13.05 0.74
N ALA A 317 29.73 12.71 1.10
CA ALA A 317 29.38 12.22 2.42
C ALA A 317 28.74 10.81 2.33
N LEU A 318 29.18 9.89 3.21
CA LEU A 318 28.57 8.56 3.35
C LEU A 318 27.98 8.40 4.74
N MET A 319 26.67 8.36 4.84
CA MET A 319 25.95 8.14 6.09
C MET A 319 25.52 6.69 6.24
N VAL A 320 25.83 6.12 7.40
CA VAL A 320 25.48 4.74 7.76
C VAL A 320 24.81 4.68 9.14
N PRO A 321 24.00 3.64 9.43
CA PRO A 321 23.18 3.62 10.65
C PRO A 321 23.95 3.37 11.95
N THR A 322 25.13 2.74 11.89
CA THR A 322 25.90 2.39 13.09
C THR A 322 27.38 2.76 12.97
N GLU A 323 28.06 2.98 14.10
CA GLU A 323 29.50 3.28 14.12
C GLU A 323 30.34 2.12 13.56
N ILE A 324 29.95 0.87 13.84
CA ILE A 324 30.65 -0.31 13.32
C ILE A 324 30.61 -0.34 11.80
N LEU A 325 29.46 -0.06 11.20
CA LEU A 325 29.35 0.03 9.74
C LEU A 325 30.14 1.21 9.18
N ALA A 326 30.19 2.33 9.89
CA ALA A 326 30.99 3.48 9.49
C ALA A 326 32.50 3.14 9.45
N GLU A 327 33.00 2.45 10.45
CA GLU A 327 34.39 1.97 10.52
C GLU A 327 34.69 0.97 9.40
N GLN A 328 33.82 -0.01 9.14
CA GLN A 328 33.97 -0.99 8.06
C GLN A 328 33.99 -0.32 6.67
N HIS A 329 33.09 0.64 6.43
CA HIS A 329 33.08 1.39 5.17
C HIS A 329 34.34 2.26 5.04
N ALA A 330 34.81 2.89 6.12
CA ALA A 330 36.00 3.70 6.11
C ALA A 330 37.23 2.87 5.77
N GLU A 331 37.44 1.73 6.43
CA GLU A 331 38.54 0.80 6.12
C GLU A 331 38.50 0.34 4.66
N SER A 332 37.32 -0.08 4.18
CA SER A 332 37.14 -0.55 2.80
C SER A 332 37.40 0.52 1.76
N LEU A 333 36.92 1.74 1.99
CA LEU A 333 37.10 2.87 1.07
C LEU A 333 38.53 3.43 1.09
N ILE A 334 39.17 3.48 2.27
CA ILE A 334 40.60 3.85 2.38
C ILE A 334 41.46 2.86 1.62
N ALA A 335 41.22 1.55 1.77
CA ALA A 335 41.95 0.52 1.03
C ALA A 335 41.74 0.64 -0.49
N LEU A 336 40.52 1.01 -0.92
CA LEU A 336 40.18 1.12 -2.34
C LEU A 336 40.76 2.37 -3.00
N PHE A 337 40.75 3.49 -2.31
CA PHE A 337 41.26 4.79 -2.83
C PHE A 337 42.78 4.93 -2.68
N GLY A 338 43.38 4.31 -1.66
CA GLY A 338 44.79 4.52 -1.33
C GLY A 338 45.07 6.01 -1.12
N ASP A 339 46.18 6.53 -1.71
CA ASP A 339 46.56 7.92 -1.64
C ASP A 339 45.77 8.85 -2.58
N SER A 340 44.85 8.28 -3.37
CA SER A 340 44.16 9.07 -4.38
C SER A 340 42.97 9.88 -3.84
N MET A 341 42.55 9.66 -2.58
CA MET A 341 41.40 10.36 -1.97
C MET A 341 41.54 10.42 -0.44
N ASN A 342 41.30 11.55 0.15
CA ASN A 342 41.36 11.75 1.61
C ASN A 342 40.00 11.40 2.23
N VAL A 343 39.94 10.24 2.92
CA VAL A 343 38.76 9.74 3.61
C VAL A 343 38.86 9.98 5.09
N ALA A 344 37.81 10.54 5.71
CA ALA A 344 37.73 10.74 7.15
C ALA A 344 36.49 10.09 7.76
N LEU A 345 36.60 9.71 9.04
CA LEU A 345 35.52 9.06 9.81
C LEU A 345 35.06 9.97 10.94
N LEU A 346 33.75 10.29 10.98
CA LEU A 346 33.10 11.07 12.02
C LEU A 346 32.00 10.27 12.70
N THR A 347 32.27 9.81 13.92
CA THR A 347 31.29 9.08 14.77
C THR A 347 31.14 9.79 16.12
N GLY A 348 30.20 9.36 16.94
CA GLY A 348 29.98 9.89 18.29
C GLY A 348 31.21 9.70 19.22
N SER A 349 32.13 8.79 18.88
CA SER A 349 33.38 8.55 19.59
C SER A 349 34.45 9.62 19.33
N VAL A 350 34.38 10.35 18.20
CA VAL A 350 35.33 11.41 17.84
C VAL A 350 34.97 12.70 18.58
N LYS A 351 35.78 13.06 19.60
CA LYS A 351 35.50 14.20 20.50
C LYS A 351 36.71 15.14 20.64
N GLY A 352 36.46 16.32 21.20
CA GLY A 352 37.46 17.28 21.60
C GLY A 352 38.35 17.78 20.46
N LYS A 353 39.67 17.79 20.68
CA LYS A 353 40.64 18.34 19.71
C LYS A 353 40.65 17.60 18.37
N LYS A 354 40.46 16.29 18.39
CA LYS A 354 40.40 15.49 17.14
C LYS A 354 39.20 15.88 16.28
N ARG A 355 38.01 16.05 16.88
CA ARG A 355 36.84 16.51 16.18
C ARG A 355 37.03 17.88 15.56
N LYS A 356 37.62 18.84 16.31
CA LYS A 356 37.85 20.18 15.84
C LYS A 356 38.76 20.21 14.60
N ILE A 357 39.89 19.48 14.64
CA ILE A 357 40.82 19.37 13.50
C ILE A 357 40.12 18.77 12.29
N LEU A 358 39.31 17.71 12.48
CA LEU A 358 38.58 17.06 11.40
C LEU A 358 37.59 18.04 10.75
N LEU A 359 36.82 18.79 11.55
CA LEU A 359 35.88 19.78 11.04
C LEU A 359 36.57 20.93 10.30
N GLU A 360 37.68 21.40 10.78
CA GLU A 360 38.51 22.41 10.09
C GLU A 360 39.05 21.87 8.74
N GLN A 361 39.45 20.60 8.69
CA GLN A 361 39.90 19.94 7.44
C GLN A 361 38.73 19.70 6.47
N LEU A 362 37.52 19.47 6.94
CA LEU A 362 36.35 19.35 6.12
C LEU A 362 35.96 20.69 5.50
N GLU A 363 35.91 21.73 6.29
CA GLU A 363 35.54 23.08 5.88
C GLU A 363 36.54 23.71 4.90
N ASN A 364 37.81 23.38 5.02
CA ASN A 364 38.85 23.89 4.10
C ASN A 364 39.05 23.03 2.84
N GLY A 365 38.26 21.92 2.69
CA GLY A 365 38.28 21.05 1.51
C GLY A 365 39.44 20.04 1.48
N THR A 366 40.19 19.84 2.58
CA THR A 366 41.27 18.84 2.64
C THR A 366 40.72 17.41 2.65
N ILE A 367 39.51 17.20 3.22
CA ILE A 367 38.81 15.91 3.23
C ILE A 367 37.94 15.80 1.99
N ASP A 368 38.15 14.78 1.18
CA ASP A 368 37.35 14.51 -0.03
C ASP A 368 36.07 13.70 0.28
N CYS A 369 36.15 12.78 1.26
CA CYS A 369 35.02 11.96 1.65
C CYS A 369 34.88 11.87 3.17
N LEU A 370 33.72 12.22 3.71
CA LEU A 370 33.39 12.09 5.13
C LEU A 370 32.41 10.94 5.34
N ILE A 371 32.80 9.95 6.13
CA ILE A 371 31.97 8.80 6.50
C ILE A 371 31.54 8.95 7.95
N GLY A 372 30.28 8.63 8.25
CA GLY A 372 29.84 8.66 9.63
C GLY A 372 28.37 8.24 9.82
N THR A 373 27.89 8.45 11.03
CA THR A 373 26.52 8.17 11.44
C THR A 373 25.69 9.46 11.42
N HIS A 374 24.64 9.53 12.21
CA HIS A 374 23.85 10.76 12.43
C HIS A 374 24.70 11.98 12.87
N ALA A 375 25.96 11.79 13.25
CA ALA A 375 26.88 12.89 13.54
C ALA A 375 27.11 13.81 12.33
N LEU A 376 26.94 13.32 11.09
CA LEU A 376 27.05 14.10 9.86
C LEU A 376 25.97 15.18 9.70
N ILE A 377 24.82 15.00 10.37
CA ILE A 377 23.67 15.91 10.26
C ILE A 377 23.78 17.09 11.23
N GLN A 378 24.71 17.05 12.22
CA GLN A 378 24.84 18.08 13.23
C GLN A 378 25.22 19.43 12.60
N ASP A 379 24.74 20.53 13.17
CA ASP A 379 24.86 21.88 12.61
C ASP A 379 26.31 22.34 12.48
N ASP A 380 27.20 21.84 13.33
CA ASP A 380 28.65 22.17 13.33
C ASP A 380 29.46 21.47 12.22
N VAL A 381 28.82 20.52 11.47
CA VAL A 381 29.46 19.84 10.33
C VAL A 381 29.21 20.66 9.05
N ILE A 382 30.21 21.41 8.64
CA ILE A 382 30.17 22.29 7.46
C ILE A 382 31.11 21.72 6.40
N PHE A 383 30.59 21.44 5.22
CA PHE A 383 31.37 21.03 4.06
C PHE A 383 31.86 22.26 3.29
N HIS A 384 33.02 22.14 2.67
CA HIS A 384 33.50 23.15 1.74
C HIS A 384 32.65 23.20 0.47
N ASN A 385 32.46 22.05 -0.14
CA ASN A 385 31.69 21.91 -1.40
C ASN A 385 31.14 20.49 -1.57
N VAL A 386 30.04 20.14 -0.87
CA VAL A 386 29.45 18.79 -0.96
C VAL A 386 28.64 18.67 -2.23
N GLY A 387 29.00 17.69 -3.09
CA GLY A 387 28.28 17.39 -4.35
C GLY A 387 27.49 16.11 -4.32
N LEU A 388 27.81 15.16 -3.41
CA LEU A 388 27.13 13.87 -3.31
C LEU A 388 26.97 13.42 -1.87
N VAL A 389 25.77 13.06 -1.51
CA VAL A 389 25.44 12.40 -0.25
C VAL A 389 24.96 10.99 -0.51
N ILE A 390 25.59 10.02 0.13
CA ILE A 390 25.24 8.59 0.03
C ILE A 390 24.71 8.13 1.38
N THR A 391 23.62 7.37 1.36
CA THR A 391 23.04 6.78 2.58
C THR A 391 22.92 5.27 2.40
N ASP A 392 23.55 4.51 3.28
CA ASP A 392 23.42 3.04 3.28
C ASP A 392 22.35 2.59 4.26
N GLU A 393 21.62 1.52 3.91
CA GLU A 393 20.52 0.95 4.72
C GLU A 393 19.44 1.99 5.11
N GLN A 394 18.95 2.71 4.12
CA GLN A 394 18.04 3.85 4.25
C GLN A 394 16.82 3.62 5.16
N HIS A 395 16.27 2.40 5.22
CA HIS A 395 15.07 2.08 6.01
C HIS A 395 15.26 2.27 7.52
N ARG A 396 16.50 2.43 8.00
CA ARG A 396 16.84 2.69 9.41
C ARG A 396 16.88 4.17 9.77
N PHE A 397 16.69 5.07 8.79
CA PHE A 397 16.69 6.52 9.03
C PHE A 397 15.28 7.12 9.01
N GLY A 398 14.99 8.02 9.95
CA GLY A 398 13.73 8.77 10.01
C GLY A 398 13.59 9.79 8.86
N VAL A 399 12.34 10.19 8.55
CA VAL A 399 12.04 11.16 7.48
C VAL A 399 12.76 12.50 7.73
N ASN A 400 12.80 12.98 8.97
CA ASN A 400 13.45 14.24 9.35
C ASN A 400 14.97 14.20 9.14
N GLN A 401 15.62 13.08 9.38
CA GLN A 401 17.08 12.93 9.19
C GLN A 401 17.47 13.01 7.71
N ARG A 402 16.62 12.48 6.83
CA ARG A 402 16.80 12.55 5.38
C ARG A 402 16.68 13.99 4.87
N GLN A 403 15.72 14.74 5.41
CA GLN A 403 15.52 16.15 5.05
C GLN A 403 16.70 17.02 5.51
N LEU A 404 17.17 16.86 6.74
CA LEU A 404 18.33 17.59 7.27
C LEU A 404 19.62 17.33 6.47
N LEU A 405 19.79 16.09 5.96
CA LEU A 405 20.94 15.77 5.12
C LEU A 405 20.85 16.45 3.74
N ARG A 406 19.65 16.59 3.21
CA ARG A 406 19.39 17.36 1.98
C ARG A 406 19.71 18.85 2.13
N GLU A 407 19.44 19.40 3.31
CA GLU A 407 19.63 20.82 3.62
C GLU A 407 21.11 21.21 3.84
N LYS A 408 22.02 20.23 4.06
CA LYS A 408 23.48 20.47 4.21
C LYS A 408 24.16 20.99 2.93
N GLY A 409 23.55 20.74 1.77
CA GLY A 409 23.97 21.37 0.52
C GLY A 409 22.74 21.68 -0.33
N ALA A 410 22.49 22.94 -0.60
CA ALA A 410 21.30 23.41 -1.30
C ALA A 410 21.08 22.76 -2.68
N MET A 411 22.12 22.11 -3.25
CA MET A 411 22.08 21.49 -4.60
C MET A 411 22.72 20.10 -4.64
N THR A 412 22.75 19.37 -3.51
CA THR A 412 23.49 18.11 -3.39
C THR A 412 22.75 16.93 -4.03
N ASN A 413 23.45 16.14 -4.84
CA ASN A 413 22.99 14.87 -5.36
C ASN A 413 22.87 13.82 -4.25
N VAL A 414 21.86 12.97 -4.29
CA VAL A 414 21.61 11.95 -3.26
C VAL A 414 21.51 10.55 -3.88
N LEU A 415 22.34 9.64 -3.33
CA LEU A 415 22.34 8.23 -3.68
C LEU A 415 21.97 7.41 -2.44
N PHE A 416 20.88 6.69 -2.51
CA PHE A 416 20.48 5.75 -1.47
C PHE A 416 20.91 4.34 -1.82
N MET A 417 21.40 3.58 -0.85
CA MET A 417 21.76 2.17 -1.03
C MET A 417 20.89 1.28 -0.14
N THR A 418 20.49 0.12 -0.65
CA THR A 418 19.76 -0.89 0.13
C THR A 418 20.13 -2.30 -0.29
N ALA A 419 20.24 -3.20 0.69
CA ALA A 419 20.42 -4.64 0.45
C ALA A 419 19.11 -5.37 0.17
N THR A 420 17.97 -4.79 0.52
CA THR A 420 16.67 -5.41 0.26
C THR A 420 16.15 -4.99 -1.12
N PRO A 421 15.90 -5.94 -2.04
CA PRO A 421 15.27 -5.61 -3.32
C PRO A 421 13.84 -5.14 -3.06
N ILE A 422 13.59 -3.86 -3.33
CA ILE A 422 12.26 -3.26 -3.20
C ILE A 422 11.66 -3.18 -4.61
N PRO A 423 10.46 -3.74 -4.85
CA PRO A 423 9.78 -3.54 -6.13
C PRO A 423 9.69 -2.05 -6.46
N ARG A 424 9.95 -1.68 -7.72
CA ARG A 424 10.00 -0.27 -8.15
C ARG A 424 8.78 0.53 -7.73
N THR A 425 7.59 -0.04 -7.82
CA THR A 425 6.33 0.57 -7.37
C THR A 425 6.29 0.83 -5.86
N LEU A 426 6.85 -0.08 -5.04
CA LEU A 426 6.99 0.10 -3.60
C LEU A 426 8.10 1.10 -3.25
N ALA A 427 9.20 1.11 -4.01
CA ALA A 427 10.26 2.09 -3.82
C ALA A 427 9.71 3.51 -4.03
N ILE A 428 8.96 3.74 -5.09
CA ILE A 428 8.30 5.02 -5.37
C ILE A 428 7.31 5.40 -4.25
N SER A 429 6.51 4.43 -3.73
CA SER A 429 5.51 4.72 -2.69
C SER A 429 6.11 5.01 -1.31
N VAL A 430 7.24 4.37 -0.97
CA VAL A 430 7.86 4.50 0.36
C VAL A 430 8.89 5.62 0.40
N PHE A 431 9.63 5.83 -0.68
CA PHE A 431 10.77 6.74 -0.74
C PHE A 431 10.51 7.99 -1.60
N GLY A 432 9.33 8.11 -2.22
CA GLY A 432 9.01 9.21 -3.13
C GLY A 432 9.71 9.04 -4.48
N GLU A 433 10.19 10.10 -5.02
CA GLU A 433 10.59 10.35 -6.39
C GLU A 433 12.02 9.90 -6.73
N MET A 434 12.37 8.64 -6.47
CA MET A 434 13.71 8.13 -6.76
C MET A 434 13.76 7.35 -8.06
N ASP A 435 14.77 7.64 -8.87
CA ASP A 435 15.18 6.73 -9.94
C ASP A 435 15.84 5.49 -9.33
N VAL A 436 15.66 4.32 -9.92
CA VAL A 436 16.12 3.05 -9.34
C VAL A 436 17.10 2.36 -10.27
N SER A 437 18.30 2.07 -9.75
CA SER A 437 19.30 1.20 -10.35
C SER A 437 19.39 -0.12 -9.59
N SER A 438 19.47 -1.24 -10.30
CA SER A 438 19.49 -2.58 -9.69
C SER A 438 20.73 -3.36 -10.11
N ILE A 439 21.55 -3.75 -9.13
CA ILE A 439 22.65 -4.69 -9.36
C ILE A 439 22.09 -6.10 -9.12
N LYS A 440 21.67 -6.73 -10.23
CA LYS A 440 21.26 -8.15 -10.23
C LYS A 440 22.45 -8.98 -10.67
N GLN A 441 22.74 -10.04 -9.91
CA GLN A 441 23.69 -11.09 -10.32
C GLN A 441 23.13 -11.93 -11.46
#